data_8c04ea402b0446517166515461371924
#
_entry.id   8c04ea402b0446517166515461371924
#
_cell.length_a   1.000
_cell.length_b   1.000
_cell.length_c   1.000
_cell.angle_alpha   90.00
_cell.angle_beta   90.00
_cell.angle_gamma   90.00
#
_symmetry.space_group_name_H-M   'P 1'
#
loop_
_entity.id
_entity.type
_entity.pdbx_description
1 polymer ?
#
loop_
_entity_poly.entity_id
_entity_poly.type
_entity_poly.pdbx_seq_one_letter_code
_entity_poly.pdbx_strand_id
1 'polypeptide(L)'
;MARVVCFGELLLRLSAPGREKLLQSPQLEVRIGGAEANVGVSLSCFGHQAAAVGTVADNALGEAAAGELRRYGVDTTGLRKVAGRMGLYFLAPGAIHRPAEVLYDRAGSAF
;
A
#
# COMPACT_ATOMS: atom_id res chain seq x y z
N MET A 1 18.96 18.13 0.37
CA MET A 1 17.71 17.44 0.01
C MET A 1 17.98 16.49 -1.15
N ALA A 2 17.60 15.24 -1.03
CA ALA A 2 17.75 14.26 -2.11
C ALA A 2 16.43 14.10 -2.85
N ARG A 3 16.53 13.71 -4.12
CA ARG A 3 15.39 13.28 -4.91
C ARG A 3 15.47 11.77 -5.13
N VAL A 4 14.43 11.04 -4.73
CA VAL A 4 14.42 9.58 -4.76
C VAL A 4 13.20 9.10 -5.55
N VAL A 5 13.43 8.15 -6.44
CA VAL A 5 12.36 7.49 -7.19
C VAL A 5 12.19 6.09 -6.63
N CYS A 6 10.97 5.76 -6.23
CA CYS A 6 10.61 4.46 -5.68
C CYS A 6 9.75 3.70 -6.70
N PHE A 7 10.28 2.60 -7.22
CA PHE A 7 9.56 1.77 -8.19
C PHE A 7 9.08 0.50 -7.51
N GLY A 8 7.78 0.26 -7.56
CA GLY A 8 7.22 -0.93 -6.96
C GLY A 8 5.70 -0.95 -7.00
N GLU A 9 5.13 -2.03 -6.50
CA GLU A 9 3.69 -2.22 -6.48
C GLU A 9 3.06 -1.56 -5.26
N LEU A 10 2.00 -0.77 -5.48
CA LEU A 10 1.11 -0.32 -4.42
C LEU A 10 0.10 -1.41 -4.14
N LEU A 11 -0.04 -1.76 -2.87
CA LEU A 11 -0.94 -2.82 -2.43
C LEU A 11 -1.97 -2.23 -1.47
N LEU A 12 -3.15 -2.85 -1.43
CA LEU A 12 -4.09 -2.59 -0.36
C LEU A 12 -3.79 -3.55 0.79
N ARG A 13 -3.54 -3.02 1.96
CA ARG A 13 -3.38 -3.80 3.18
C ARG A 13 -4.70 -3.86 3.91
N LEU A 14 -5.20 -5.07 4.10
CA LEU A 14 -6.44 -5.34 4.80
C LEU A 14 -6.09 -5.97 6.14
N SER A 15 -6.21 -5.20 7.22
CA SER A 15 -5.76 -5.63 8.55
C SER A 15 -6.93 -5.96 9.45
N ALA A 16 -6.81 -7.04 10.22
CA ALA A 16 -7.72 -7.29 11.32
C ALA A 16 -7.59 -6.15 12.34
N PRO A 17 -8.70 -5.72 12.97
CA PRO A 17 -8.63 -4.64 13.96
C PRO A 17 -7.92 -5.10 15.23
N GLY A 18 -7.18 -4.20 15.84
CA GLY A 18 -6.46 -4.46 17.09
C GLY A 18 -5.55 -5.68 17.00
N ARG A 19 -5.80 -6.65 17.85
CA ARG A 19 -5.03 -7.93 17.90
C ARG A 19 -5.87 -9.12 17.48
N GLU A 20 -6.97 -8.89 16.79
CA GLU A 20 -7.86 -9.95 16.36
C GLU A 20 -7.27 -10.78 15.23
N LYS A 21 -7.77 -11.99 15.09
CA LYS A 21 -7.54 -12.81 13.90
C LYS A 21 -8.36 -12.26 12.75
N LEU A 22 -7.96 -12.58 11.52
CA LEU A 22 -8.71 -12.21 10.34
C LEU A 22 -10.15 -12.74 10.43
N LEU A 23 -11.12 -11.85 10.21
CA LEU A 23 -12.55 -12.13 10.24
C LEU A 23 -13.07 -12.64 11.59
N GLN A 24 -12.35 -12.41 12.65
CA GLN A 24 -12.85 -12.59 13.99
C GLN A 24 -14.01 -11.62 14.26
N SER A 25 -13.92 -10.41 13.75
CA SER A 25 -15.05 -9.49 13.62
C SER A 25 -15.27 -9.20 12.13
N PRO A 26 -16.45 -8.69 11.75
CA PRO A 26 -16.75 -8.46 10.33
C PRO A 26 -16.16 -7.17 9.78
N GLN A 27 -14.94 -6.83 10.19
CA GLN A 27 -14.28 -5.58 9.82
C GLN A 27 -12.83 -5.82 9.45
N LEU A 28 -12.34 -5.05 8.49
CA LEU A 28 -10.92 -4.97 8.15
C LEU A 28 -10.57 -3.49 7.97
N GLU A 29 -9.43 -3.08 8.51
CA GLU A 29 -8.89 -1.75 8.26
C GLU A 29 -8.13 -1.78 6.95
N VAL A 30 -8.40 -0.80 6.08
CA VAL A 30 -7.74 -0.70 4.78
C VAL A 30 -6.69 0.39 4.83
N ARG A 31 -5.47 0.05 4.44
CA ARG A 31 -4.35 0.99 4.27
C ARG A 31 -3.69 0.73 2.93
N ILE A 32 -3.01 1.74 2.42
CA ILE A 32 -2.18 1.57 1.24
C ILE A 32 -0.80 1.14 1.72
N GLY A 33 -0.27 0.08 1.12
CA GLY A 33 1.03 -0.47 1.47
C GLY A 33 1.89 -0.73 0.26
N GLY A 34 2.98 -1.45 0.49
CA GLY A 34 4.01 -1.72 -0.49
C GLY A 34 5.34 -1.20 0.04
N ALA A 35 6.39 -2.00 -0.06
CA ALA A 35 7.68 -1.67 0.56
C ALA A 35 8.24 -0.36 0.02
N GLU A 36 8.24 -0.18 -1.30
CA GLU A 36 8.80 1.01 -1.94
C GLU A 36 7.93 2.25 -1.67
N ALA A 37 6.62 2.08 -1.62
CA ALA A 37 5.70 3.17 -1.29
C ALA A 37 5.92 3.65 0.15
N ASN A 38 6.12 2.72 1.08
CA ASN A 38 6.39 3.07 2.46
C ASN A 38 7.69 3.85 2.61
N VAL A 39 8.74 3.45 1.87
CA VAL A 39 10.00 4.19 1.83
C VAL A 39 9.79 5.60 1.28
N GLY A 40 9.03 5.73 0.19
CA GLY A 40 8.75 7.03 -0.41
C GLY A 40 8.03 7.97 0.54
N VAL A 41 7.04 7.48 1.25
CA VAL A 41 6.31 8.28 2.25
C VAL A 41 7.25 8.71 3.38
N SER A 42 8.06 7.81 3.89
CA SER A 42 9.01 8.13 4.95
C SER A 42 10.02 9.20 4.53
N LEU A 43 10.57 9.07 3.32
CA LEU A 43 11.52 10.05 2.79
C LEU A 43 10.87 11.42 2.61
N SER A 44 9.64 11.46 2.13
CA SER A 44 8.89 12.70 1.99
C SER A 44 8.67 13.36 3.36
N CYS A 45 8.33 12.58 4.37
CA CYS A 45 8.17 13.09 5.73
C CYS A 45 9.48 13.64 6.32
N PHE A 46 10.63 13.14 5.87
CA PHE A 46 11.93 13.66 6.28
C PHE A 46 12.42 14.82 5.43
N GLY A 47 11.58 15.36 4.55
CA GLY A 47 11.91 16.54 3.76
C GLY A 47 12.61 16.29 2.44
N HIS A 48 12.76 15.03 2.02
CA HIS A 48 13.29 14.69 0.71
C HIS A 48 12.19 14.75 -0.36
N GLN A 49 12.59 14.89 -1.60
CA GLN A 49 11.66 14.76 -2.72
C GLN A 49 11.56 13.28 -3.10
N ALA A 50 10.36 12.73 -3.00
CA ALA A 50 10.10 11.34 -3.35
C ALA A 50 9.07 11.25 -4.47
N ALA A 51 9.31 10.34 -5.40
CA ALA A 51 8.38 10.03 -6.48
C ALA A 51 8.11 8.53 -6.50
N ALA A 52 6.87 8.15 -6.75
CA ALA A 52 6.48 6.76 -6.93
C ALA A 52 6.28 6.50 -8.43
N VAL A 53 6.83 5.38 -8.90
CA VAL A 53 6.71 4.94 -10.28
C VAL A 53 6.19 3.50 -10.28
N GLY A 54 5.21 3.24 -11.11
CA GLY A 54 4.63 1.91 -11.20
C GLY A 54 3.27 1.97 -11.89
N THR A 55 2.45 0.99 -11.61
CA THR A 55 1.14 0.85 -12.22
C THR A 55 0.09 0.61 -11.15
N VAL A 56 -1.04 1.31 -11.25
CA VAL A 56 -2.20 1.08 -10.38
C VAL A 56 -3.41 0.72 -11.24
N ALA A 57 -4.39 0.09 -10.63
CA ALA A 57 -5.62 -0.23 -11.33
C ALA A 57 -6.36 1.05 -11.74
N ASP A 58 -6.95 1.04 -12.92
CA ASP A 58 -7.75 2.16 -13.41
C ASP A 58 -9.17 2.07 -12.85
N ASN A 59 -9.28 2.28 -11.55
CA ASN A 59 -10.55 2.26 -10.82
C ASN A 59 -10.40 3.06 -9.52
N ALA A 60 -11.47 3.09 -8.73
CA ALA A 60 -11.50 3.85 -7.48
C ALA A 60 -10.41 3.43 -6.49
N LEU A 61 -10.03 2.15 -6.46
CA LEU A 61 -8.99 1.65 -5.56
C LEU A 61 -7.61 2.17 -5.98
N GLY A 62 -7.31 2.15 -7.27
CA GLY A 62 -6.06 2.70 -7.79
C GLY A 62 -5.97 4.19 -7.56
N GLU A 63 -7.06 4.92 -7.75
CA GLU A 63 -7.10 6.36 -7.50
C GLU A 63 -6.88 6.66 -6.01
N ALA A 64 -7.50 5.88 -5.13
CA ALA A 64 -7.33 6.03 -3.69
C ALA A 64 -5.88 5.78 -3.27
N ALA A 65 -5.23 4.78 -3.86
CA ALA A 65 -3.84 4.46 -3.58
C ALA A 65 -2.91 5.62 -3.96
N ALA A 66 -3.08 6.15 -5.17
CA ALA A 66 -2.29 7.30 -5.61
C ALA A 66 -2.57 8.53 -4.74
N GLY A 67 -3.83 8.77 -4.40
CA GLY A 67 -4.24 9.88 -3.55
C GLY A 67 -3.61 9.83 -2.16
N GLU A 68 -3.47 8.65 -1.59
CA GLU A 68 -2.83 8.49 -0.28
C GLU A 68 -1.36 8.89 -0.33
N LEU A 69 -0.65 8.51 -1.39
CA LEU A 69 0.74 8.92 -1.55
C LEU A 69 0.86 10.44 -1.74
N ARG A 70 -0.01 11.03 -2.55
CA ARG A 70 -0.02 12.49 -2.75
C ARG A 70 -0.27 13.22 -1.43
N ARG A 71 -1.09 12.67 -0.57
CA ARG A 71 -1.40 13.26 0.73
C ARG A 71 -0.14 13.46 1.58
N TYR A 72 0.85 12.59 1.41
CA TYR A 72 2.14 12.69 2.10
C TYR A 72 3.21 13.40 1.28
N GLY A 73 2.83 14.02 0.17
CA GLY A 73 3.76 14.81 -0.64
C GLY A 73 4.59 14.02 -1.64
N VAL A 74 4.25 12.75 -1.88
CA VAL A 74 4.94 11.93 -2.88
C VAL A 74 4.42 12.30 -4.27
N ASP A 75 5.33 12.49 -5.21
CA ASP A 75 5.00 12.73 -6.62
C ASP A 75 4.48 11.43 -7.24
N THR A 76 3.25 11.46 -7.73
CA THR A 76 2.60 10.28 -8.33
C THR A 76 2.42 10.40 -9.84
N THR A 77 3.06 11.38 -10.49
CA THR A 77 2.93 11.55 -11.95
C THR A 77 3.48 10.37 -12.74
N GLY A 78 4.39 9.58 -12.14
CA GLY A 78 4.91 8.36 -12.75
C GLY A 78 4.07 7.12 -12.53
N LEU A 79 2.93 7.22 -11.85
CA LEU A 79 2.02 6.10 -11.70
C LEU A 79 1.08 6.03 -12.89
N ARG A 80 1.07 4.89 -13.57
CA ARG A 80 0.19 4.64 -14.72
C ARG A 80 -1.08 3.95 -14.26
N LYS A 81 -2.20 4.33 -14.84
CA LYS A 81 -3.49 3.68 -14.62
C LYS A 81 -3.72 2.66 -15.72
N VAL A 82 -3.94 1.41 -15.35
CA VAL A 82 -4.12 0.31 -16.28
C VAL A 82 -5.32 -0.52 -15.83
N ALA A 83 -6.09 -1.03 -16.79
CA ALA A 83 -7.21 -1.90 -16.49
C ALA A 83 -6.70 -3.13 -15.71
N GLY A 84 -7.43 -3.50 -14.67
CA GLY A 84 -7.04 -4.63 -13.83
C GLY A 84 -7.43 -4.41 -12.38
N ARG A 85 -6.84 -5.17 -11.50
CA ARG A 85 -7.10 -5.10 -10.05
C ARG A 85 -5.89 -4.65 -9.27
N MET A 86 -6.13 -4.07 -8.10
CA MET A 86 -5.06 -3.82 -7.12
C MET A 86 -4.67 -5.13 -6.46
N GLY A 87 -3.36 -5.32 -6.24
CA GLY A 87 -2.89 -6.39 -5.38
C GLY A 87 -3.27 -6.14 -3.94
N LEU A 88 -3.52 -7.20 -3.20
CA LEU A 88 -3.94 -7.14 -1.81
C LEU A 88 -3.00 -7.93 -0.92
N TYR A 89 -2.94 -7.58 0.36
CA TYR A 89 -2.47 -8.52 1.36
C TYR A 89 -3.28 -8.35 2.64
N PHE A 90 -3.49 -9.47 3.31
CA PHE A 90 -4.24 -9.52 4.56
C PHE A 90 -3.24 -9.64 5.70
N LEU A 91 -3.48 -8.90 6.77
CA LEU A 91 -2.60 -8.89 7.93
C LEU A 91 -3.41 -9.11 9.20
N ALA A 92 -3.05 -10.14 9.95
CA ALA A 92 -3.47 -10.29 11.33
C ALA A 92 -2.27 -10.01 12.21
N PRO A 93 -2.28 -8.94 13.03
CA PRO A 93 -1.17 -8.66 13.92
C PRO A 93 -0.94 -9.79 14.93
N GLY A 94 0.32 -9.98 15.35
CA GLY A 94 0.63 -10.96 16.37
C GLY A 94 0.10 -10.57 17.73
N ALA A 95 -0.09 -11.57 18.58
CA ALA A 95 -0.37 -11.40 20.00
C ALA A 95 0.68 -12.19 20.79
N ILE A 96 0.61 -12.16 22.14
CA ILE A 96 1.68 -12.70 23.00
C ILE A 96 2.11 -14.12 22.61
N HIS A 97 1.16 -15.00 22.29
CA HIS A 97 1.43 -16.40 21.95
C HIS A 97 1.02 -16.73 20.50
N ARG A 98 0.85 -15.72 19.67
CA ARG A 98 0.40 -15.92 18.30
C ARG A 98 1.24 -15.05 17.37
N PRO A 99 1.92 -15.61 16.36
CA PRO A 99 2.67 -14.83 15.40
C PRO A 99 1.73 -14.01 14.51
N ALA A 100 2.25 -12.95 13.91
CA ALA A 100 1.54 -12.23 12.88
C ALA A 100 1.32 -13.16 11.67
N GLU A 101 0.19 -12.98 11.00
CA GLU A 101 -0.14 -13.74 9.79
C GLU A 101 -0.29 -12.78 8.62
N VAL A 102 0.38 -13.08 7.50
CA VAL A 102 0.30 -12.28 6.29
C VAL A 102 -0.09 -13.19 5.13
N LEU A 103 -1.15 -12.83 4.42
CA LEU A 103 -1.62 -13.55 3.25
C LEU A 103 -1.62 -12.60 2.05
N TYR A 104 -0.88 -12.96 1.00
CA TYR A 104 -0.82 -12.16 -0.22
C TYR A 104 -1.84 -12.64 -1.24
N ASP A 105 -2.46 -11.69 -1.91
CA ASP A 105 -3.35 -11.92 -3.05
C ASP A 105 -3.04 -10.85 -4.10
N ARG A 106 -1.99 -11.09 -4.88
CA ARG A 106 -1.48 -10.09 -5.83
C ARG A 106 -1.19 -10.65 -7.21
N ALA A 107 -1.40 -11.94 -7.45
CA ALA A 107 -1.18 -12.53 -8.75
C ALA A 107 -2.14 -11.93 -9.78
N GLY A 108 -1.63 -11.58 -10.95
CA GLY A 108 -2.44 -10.98 -11.99
C GLY A 108 -2.98 -9.59 -11.69
N SER A 109 -2.35 -8.83 -10.76
CA SER A 109 -2.72 -7.44 -10.50
C SER A 109 -2.34 -6.56 -11.70
N ALA A 110 -2.83 -5.31 -11.68
CA ALA A 110 -2.52 -4.34 -12.74
C ALA A 110 -1.03 -3.99 -12.84
N PHE A 111 -0.31 -4.16 -11.73
CA PHE A 111 1.12 -3.98 -11.74
C PHE A 111 1.79 -5.09 -12.52
#